data_ab4ed14846c4c68bb14ba366890613ba
#
_entry.id   ab4ed14846c4c68bb14ba366890613ba
#
_cell.length_a   1.000
_cell.length_b   1.000
_cell.length_c   1.000
_cell.angle_alpha   90.00
_cell.angle_beta   90.00
_cell.angle_gamma   90.00
#
_symmetry.space_group_name_H-M   'P 1'
#
loop_
_entity.id
_entity.type
_entity.pdbx_description
1 polymer ?
#
loop_
_entity_poly.entity_id
_entity_poly.type
_entity_poly.pdbx_seq_one_letter_code
_entity_poly.pdbx_strand_id
1 'polypeptide(L)'
;MKRPWNLPNIPVYSLATYDEQKVNMNICTYVSAVSMKPKRYMVAVYHDTQSLHNILHSKNAILQVLGKQHVNLVNVLGKKSGLSYDKESYLNKKKCLELWNDKKVLTNCAGLMELQKMCSKDAGDHTMFLFDVKRFQTNHENVCMLDDLREKGLVRI
;
A
#
# COMPACT_ATOMS: atom_id res chain seq x y z
N MET A 1 -21.99 1.12 18.63
CA MET A 1 -21.76 -0.27 18.14
C MET A 1 -20.85 -0.22 16.93
N LYS A 2 -19.79 -1.02 16.91
CA LYS A 2 -18.90 -1.11 15.74
C LYS A 2 -19.60 -1.81 14.57
N ARG A 3 -19.38 -1.32 13.35
CA ARG A 3 -19.88 -1.96 12.15
C ARG A 3 -19.15 -3.30 11.93
N PRO A 4 -19.80 -4.37 11.40
CA PRO A 4 -19.18 -5.67 11.23
C PRO A 4 -17.86 -5.65 10.47
N TRP A 5 -17.75 -4.82 9.43
CA TRP A 5 -16.50 -4.68 8.65
C TRP A 5 -15.36 -3.95 9.37
N ASN A 6 -15.64 -3.34 10.53
CA ASN A 6 -14.63 -2.74 11.40
C ASN A 6 -14.20 -3.65 12.55
N LEU A 7 -14.74 -4.87 12.65
CA LEU A 7 -14.37 -5.82 13.70
C LEU A 7 -13.03 -6.53 13.45
N PRO A 8 -12.74 -6.99 12.21
CA PRO A 8 -11.50 -7.73 11.99
C PRO A 8 -10.26 -6.87 12.20
N ASN A 9 -9.25 -7.46 12.82
CA ASN A 9 -7.91 -6.91 12.82
C ASN A 9 -7.16 -7.43 11.61
N ILE A 10 -6.83 -6.55 10.68
CA ILE A 10 -6.24 -6.89 9.38
C ILE A 10 -4.88 -6.22 9.19
N PRO A 11 -3.99 -6.78 8.37
CA PRO A 11 -2.72 -6.16 8.06
C PRO A 11 -2.88 -4.81 7.36
N VAL A 12 -1.94 -3.91 7.62
CA VAL A 12 -1.85 -2.61 6.96
C VAL A 12 -0.78 -2.67 5.89
N TYR A 13 -1.12 -2.20 4.71
CA TYR A 13 -0.26 -2.19 3.54
C TYR A 13 0.00 -0.76 3.05
N SER A 14 1.02 -0.61 2.25
CA SER A 14 1.24 0.54 1.39
C SER A 14 1.44 0.06 -0.04
N LEU A 15 0.77 0.67 -1.00
CA LEU A 15 1.00 0.43 -2.40
C LEU A 15 1.94 1.50 -2.95
N ALA A 16 3.15 1.10 -3.31
CA ALA A 16 4.09 1.95 -4.00
C ALA A 16 3.79 1.93 -5.50
N THR A 17 3.50 3.09 -6.05
CA THR A 17 3.21 3.31 -7.47
C THR A 17 4.19 4.31 -8.04
N TYR A 18 4.42 4.26 -9.34
CA TYR A 18 5.50 5.00 -9.97
C TYR A 18 5.00 5.79 -11.17
N ASP A 19 5.43 7.04 -11.27
CA ASP A 19 5.30 7.89 -12.42
C ASP A 19 6.72 8.23 -12.89
N GLU A 20 7.14 7.60 -13.99
CA GLU A 20 8.54 7.57 -14.40
C GLU A 20 9.44 7.04 -13.27
N GLN A 21 10.25 7.91 -12.66
CA GLN A 21 11.14 7.55 -11.55
C GLN A 21 10.62 8.01 -10.17
N LYS A 22 9.52 8.78 -10.15
CA LYS A 22 8.95 9.28 -8.91
C LYS A 22 8.02 8.25 -8.27
N VAL A 23 8.21 7.98 -6.99
CA VAL A 23 7.36 7.08 -6.22
C VAL A 23 6.26 7.85 -5.48
N ASN A 24 5.06 7.30 -5.49
CA ASN A 24 3.98 7.68 -4.60
C ASN A 24 3.54 6.47 -3.78
N MET A 25 3.28 6.66 -2.52
CA MET A 25 2.85 5.63 -1.59
C MET A 25 1.59 6.05 -0.85
N ASN A 26 0.73 5.10 -0.57
CA ASN A 26 -0.50 5.28 0.20
C ASN A 26 -0.49 4.39 1.45
N ILE A 27 -1.59 4.43 2.18
CA ILE A 27 -1.96 3.41 3.16
C ILE A 27 -3.22 2.72 2.66
N CYS A 28 -3.21 1.41 2.61
CA CYS A 28 -4.36 0.63 2.17
C CYS A 28 -4.55 -0.63 3.03
N THR A 29 -5.84 -0.96 3.22
CA THR A 29 -6.29 -2.16 3.94
C THR A 29 -7.23 -3.01 3.10
N TYR A 30 -7.72 -2.49 1.99
CA TYR A 30 -8.55 -3.25 1.04
C TYR A 30 -7.66 -4.08 0.11
N VAL A 31 -7.05 -5.09 0.71
CA VAL A 31 -6.06 -5.98 0.10
C VAL A 31 -6.39 -7.41 0.47
N SER A 32 -6.38 -8.30 -0.50
CA SER A 32 -6.60 -9.73 -0.25
C SER A 32 -5.85 -10.61 -1.25
N ALA A 33 -5.26 -11.71 -0.75
CA ALA A 33 -4.86 -12.83 -1.60
C ALA A 33 -6.11 -13.49 -2.17
N VAL A 34 -6.14 -13.74 -3.48
CA VAL A 34 -7.32 -14.28 -4.18
C VAL A 34 -7.02 -15.54 -5.02
N SER A 35 -5.76 -15.91 -5.19
CA SER A 35 -5.36 -17.13 -5.92
C SER A 35 -4.02 -17.66 -5.37
N MET A 36 -3.87 -18.98 -5.36
CA MET A 36 -2.63 -19.65 -4.96
C MET A 36 -1.70 -19.96 -6.14
N LYS A 37 -2.26 -20.39 -7.25
CA LYS A 37 -1.52 -20.77 -8.48
C LYS A 37 -2.29 -20.27 -9.72
N PRO A 38 -1.82 -19.21 -10.38
CA PRO A 38 -0.73 -18.33 -9.96
C PRO A 38 -1.09 -17.55 -8.71
N LYS A 39 -0.07 -17.08 -7.96
CA LYS A 39 -0.29 -16.23 -6.78
C LYS A 39 -0.80 -14.87 -7.23
N ARG A 40 -1.98 -14.50 -6.75
CA ARG A 40 -2.64 -13.24 -7.09
C ARG A 40 -3.14 -12.51 -5.87
N TYR A 41 -3.11 -11.18 -5.99
CA TYR A 41 -3.66 -10.25 -4.99
C TYR A 41 -4.67 -9.31 -5.64
N MET A 42 -5.70 -9.00 -4.89
CA MET A 42 -6.61 -7.89 -5.17
C MET A 42 -6.21 -6.71 -4.29
N VAL A 43 -6.14 -5.52 -4.88
CA VAL A 43 -5.97 -4.25 -4.16
C VAL A 43 -7.00 -3.27 -4.68
N ALA A 44 -7.81 -2.70 -3.79
CA ALA A 44 -8.73 -1.62 -4.14
C ALA A 44 -8.06 -0.26 -3.84
N VAL A 45 -8.09 0.63 -4.83
CA VAL A 45 -7.46 1.95 -4.78
C VAL A 45 -8.54 3.01 -4.84
N TYR A 46 -8.54 3.92 -3.86
CA TYR A 46 -9.50 5.01 -3.77
C TYR A 46 -9.41 5.94 -4.99
N HIS A 47 -10.57 6.40 -5.46
CA HIS A 47 -10.66 7.40 -6.53
C HIS A 47 -10.01 8.72 -6.10
N ASP A 48 -9.71 9.60 -7.04
CA ASP A 48 -9.08 10.90 -6.80
C ASP A 48 -7.72 10.84 -6.06
N THR A 49 -6.92 9.81 -6.36
CA THR A 49 -5.59 9.62 -5.78
C THR A 49 -4.50 9.55 -6.84
N GLN A 50 -3.28 9.96 -6.46
CA GLN A 50 -2.10 9.77 -7.31
C GLN A 50 -1.81 8.29 -7.55
N SER A 51 -2.11 7.43 -6.57
CA SER A 51 -1.96 5.97 -6.71
C SER A 51 -2.81 5.42 -7.85
N LEU A 52 -4.08 5.84 -7.96
CA LEU A 52 -4.94 5.43 -9.06
C LEU A 52 -4.39 5.92 -10.40
N HIS A 53 -4.02 7.20 -10.49
CA HIS A 53 -3.43 7.76 -11.70
C HIS A 53 -2.21 6.96 -12.16
N ASN A 54 -1.29 6.67 -11.27
CA ASN A 54 -0.08 5.93 -11.59
C ASN A 54 -0.39 4.49 -12.07
N ILE A 55 -1.31 3.78 -11.39
CA ILE A 55 -1.67 2.40 -11.77
C ILE A 55 -2.39 2.33 -13.12
N LEU A 56 -3.20 3.33 -13.45
CA LEU A 56 -3.85 3.37 -14.76
C LEU A 56 -2.83 3.50 -15.91
N HIS A 57 -1.69 4.14 -15.67
CA HIS A 57 -0.63 4.38 -16.66
C HIS A 57 0.58 3.44 -16.54
N SER A 58 0.61 2.58 -15.52
CA SER A 58 1.66 1.60 -15.29
C SER A 58 1.10 0.20 -15.15
N LYS A 59 1.90 -0.80 -15.55
CA LYS A 59 1.55 -2.21 -15.33
C LYS A 59 2.01 -2.73 -13.97
N ASN A 60 2.96 -2.06 -13.34
CA ASN A 60 3.66 -2.57 -12.16
C ASN A 60 3.44 -1.67 -10.95
N ALA A 61 3.36 -2.31 -9.79
CA ALA A 61 3.35 -1.67 -8.48
C ALA A 61 4.09 -2.57 -7.48
N ILE A 62 4.42 -2.03 -6.31
CA ILE A 62 4.96 -2.84 -5.21
C ILE A 62 4.00 -2.73 -4.03
N LEU A 63 3.48 -3.87 -3.60
CA LEU A 63 2.70 -3.97 -2.37
C LEU A 63 3.65 -4.22 -1.21
N GLN A 64 3.62 -3.32 -0.24
CA GLN A 64 4.47 -3.31 0.93
C GLN A 64 3.65 -3.72 2.14
N VAL A 65 4.02 -4.84 2.77
CA VAL A 65 3.48 -5.24 4.07
C VAL A 65 4.19 -4.40 5.13
N LEU A 66 3.47 -3.49 5.77
CA LEU A 66 4.08 -2.56 6.70
C LEU A 66 4.52 -3.25 8.00
N GLY A 67 5.66 -2.84 8.52
CA GLY A 67 6.07 -3.17 9.88
C GLY A 67 5.48 -2.17 10.91
N LYS A 68 5.46 -2.54 12.18
CA LYS A 68 4.87 -1.71 13.26
C LYS A 68 5.47 -0.31 13.36
N GLN A 69 6.74 -0.14 13.03
CA GLN A 69 7.40 1.16 13.04
C GLN A 69 6.83 2.16 12.03
N HIS A 70 6.15 1.67 10.97
CA HIS A 70 5.55 2.53 9.95
C HIS A 70 4.27 3.25 10.40
N VAL A 71 3.75 2.95 11.60
CA VAL A 71 2.61 3.67 12.18
C VAL A 71 2.84 5.18 12.15
N ASN A 72 4.09 5.63 12.35
CA ASN A 72 4.44 7.05 12.31
C ASN A 72 4.31 7.71 10.94
N LEU A 73 4.25 6.93 9.86
CA LEU A 73 4.09 7.42 8.48
C LEU A 73 2.64 7.51 8.03
N VAL A 74 1.70 6.93 8.78
CA VAL A 74 0.29 6.79 8.37
C VAL A 74 -0.39 8.14 8.14
N ASN A 75 -0.08 9.14 8.97
CA ASN A 75 -0.67 10.48 8.79
C ASN A 75 -0.30 11.13 7.46
N VAL A 76 0.93 10.96 7.01
CA VAL A 76 1.37 11.54 5.73
C VAL A 76 0.94 10.65 4.57
N LEU A 77 1.21 9.36 4.63
CA LEU A 77 0.93 8.46 3.51
C LEU A 77 -0.58 8.22 3.30
N GLY A 78 -1.36 8.23 4.38
CA GLY A 78 -2.79 7.92 4.34
C GLY A 78 -3.72 9.13 4.28
N LYS A 79 -3.34 10.26 4.87
CA LYS A 79 -4.23 11.42 4.98
C LYS A 79 -3.88 12.57 4.04
N LYS A 80 -2.65 12.64 3.54
CA LYS A 80 -2.25 13.64 2.53
C LYS A 80 -2.40 13.06 1.13
N SER A 81 -2.95 13.85 0.22
CA SER A 81 -3.08 13.45 -1.18
C SER A 81 -1.75 13.60 -1.91
N GLY A 82 -1.32 12.55 -2.62
CA GLY A 82 -0.17 12.62 -3.52
C GLY A 82 -0.37 13.52 -4.74
N LEU A 83 -1.62 13.94 -5.01
CA LEU A 83 -1.92 14.93 -6.05
C LEU A 83 -1.43 16.34 -5.70
N SER A 84 -1.33 16.66 -4.40
CA SER A 84 -0.97 17.99 -3.90
C SER A 84 0.22 17.99 -2.94
N TYR A 85 0.72 16.83 -2.55
CA TYR A 85 1.81 16.69 -1.58
C TYR A 85 2.88 15.73 -2.07
N ASP A 86 4.14 16.16 -2.06
CA ASP A 86 5.29 15.34 -2.46
C ASP A 86 5.70 14.38 -1.34
N LYS A 87 5.11 13.19 -1.35
CA LYS A 87 5.40 12.15 -0.37
C LYS A 87 6.82 11.60 -0.49
N GLU A 88 7.38 11.54 -1.69
CA GLU A 88 8.75 11.08 -1.90
C GLU A 88 9.77 11.99 -1.20
N SER A 89 9.64 13.31 -1.36
CA SER A 89 10.50 14.26 -0.66
C SER A 89 10.40 14.15 0.86
N TYR A 90 9.20 13.94 1.39
CA TYR A 90 8.99 13.68 2.81
C TYR A 90 9.72 12.43 3.28
N LEU A 91 9.57 11.30 2.55
CA LEU A 91 10.19 10.03 2.89
C LEU A 91 11.71 10.07 2.78
N ASN A 92 12.25 10.80 1.80
CA ASN A 92 13.67 11.05 1.66
C ASN A 92 14.25 11.81 2.87
N LYS A 93 13.57 12.87 3.31
CA LYS A 93 13.97 13.63 4.50
C LYS A 93 13.98 12.77 5.77
N LYS A 94 13.05 11.83 5.87
CA LYS A 94 12.95 10.86 6.98
C LYS A 94 13.89 9.67 6.82
N LYS A 95 14.64 9.58 5.72
CA LYS A 95 15.51 8.43 5.40
C LYS A 95 14.78 7.09 5.44
N CYS A 96 13.55 7.08 4.95
CA CYS A 96 12.65 5.92 4.96
C CYS A 96 12.58 5.18 3.62
N LEU A 97 13.42 5.52 2.65
CA LEU A 97 13.44 4.88 1.33
C LEU A 97 14.71 4.06 1.11
N GLU A 98 14.54 2.92 0.47
CA GLU A 98 15.61 2.08 -0.04
C GLU A 98 15.28 1.59 -1.45
N LEU A 99 16.24 0.99 -2.14
CA LEU A 99 16.02 0.36 -3.44
C LEU A 99 15.79 -1.13 -3.28
N TRP A 100 14.75 -1.63 -3.93
CA TRP A 100 14.45 -3.05 -4.09
C TRP A 100 14.13 -3.32 -5.56
N ASN A 101 14.93 -4.15 -6.22
CA ASN A 101 14.84 -4.39 -7.67
C ASN A 101 14.74 -3.09 -8.49
N ASP A 102 15.63 -2.14 -8.22
CA ASP A 102 15.70 -0.81 -8.86
C ASP A 102 14.48 0.10 -8.64
N LYS A 103 13.58 -0.27 -7.71
CA LYS A 103 12.42 0.53 -7.32
C LYS A 103 12.56 1.06 -5.90
N LYS A 104 12.15 2.31 -5.68
CA LYS A 104 12.09 2.90 -4.34
C LYS A 104 10.96 2.27 -3.54
N VAL A 105 11.28 1.77 -2.37
CA VAL A 105 10.35 1.18 -1.40
C VAL A 105 10.63 1.73 -0.01
N LEU A 106 9.70 1.52 0.93
CA LEU A 106 9.94 1.85 2.34
C LEU A 106 10.98 0.90 2.93
N THR A 107 11.87 1.45 3.73
CA THR A 107 12.82 0.66 4.54
C THR A 107 12.08 -0.17 5.58
N ASN A 108 12.61 -1.35 5.91
CA ASN A 108 12.08 -2.21 6.98
C ASN A 108 10.61 -2.63 6.84
N CYS A 109 10.10 -2.77 5.63
CA CYS A 109 8.82 -3.46 5.44
C CYS A 109 8.92 -4.91 5.91
N ALA A 110 7.84 -5.43 6.49
CA ALA A 110 7.76 -6.85 6.83
C ALA A 110 7.87 -7.74 5.60
N GLY A 111 7.27 -7.31 4.49
CA GLY A 111 7.38 -7.97 3.20
C GLY A 111 7.17 -7.02 2.03
N LEU A 112 7.68 -7.42 0.88
CA LEU A 112 7.55 -6.72 -0.39
C LEU A 112 7.06 -7.70 -1.46
N MET A 113 6.11 -7.27 -2.29
CA MET A 113 5.61 -8.03 -3.43
C MET A 113 5.58 -7.15 -4.66
N GLU A 114 6.31 -7.53 -5.69
CA GLU A 114 6.21 -6.92 -7.02
C GLU A 114 4.97 -7.45 -7.73
N LEU A 115 4.07 -6.54 -8.06
CA LEU A 115 2.77 -6.83 -8.63
C LEU A 115 2.71 -6.39 -10.09
N GLN A 116 2.12 -7.24 -10.94
CA GLN A 116 1.80 -6.91 -12.32
C GLN A 116 0.28 -6.88 -12.51
N LYS A 117 -0.23 -5.74 -12.94
CA LYS A 117 -1.66 -5.54 -13.18
C LYS A 117 -2.19 -6.45 -14.29
N MET A 118 -3.29 -7.15 -13.98
CA MET A 118 -3.99 -8.04 -14.90
C MET A 118 -5.24 -7.37 -15.45
N CYS A 119 -6.11 -6.90 -14.56
CA CYS A 119 -7.37 -6.25 -14.91
C CYS A 119 -7.85 -5.35 -13.75
N SER A 120 -8.91 -4.62 -14.00
CA SER A 120 -9.55 -3.77 -13.00
C SER A 120 -11.05 -3.78 -13.14
N LYS A 121 -11.75 -3.41 -12.07
CA LYS A 121 -13.19 -3.25 -12.01
C LYS A 121 -13.56 -2.12 -11.07
N ASP A 122 -14.57 -1.34 -11.45
CA ASP A 122 -15.17 -0.35 -10.55
C ASP A 122 -15.85 -1.07 -9.36
N ALA A 123 -15.56 -0.57 -8.16
CA ALA A 123 -16.06 -1.10 -6.90
C ALA A 123 -16.80 -0.05 -6.05
N GLY A 124 -17.24 1.05 -6.66
CA GLY A 124 -17.89 2.17 -5.97
C GLY A 124 -16.96 3.37 -5.85
N ASP A 125 -16.50 3.72 -4.65
CA ASP A 125 -15.51 4.80 -4.43
C ASP A 125 -14.05 4.36 -4.62
N HIS A 126 -13.83 3.08 -4.94
CA HIS A 126 -12.54 2.48 -5.26
C HIS A 126 -12.58 1.80 -6.62
N THR A 127 -11.42 1.67 -7.25
CA THR A 127 -11.18 0.75 -8.36
C THR A 127 -10.44 -0.48 -7.81
N MET A 128 -11.01 -1.64 -8.05
CA MET A 128 -10.42 -2.92 -7.67
C MET A 128 -9.49 -3.41 -8.77
N PHE A 129 -8.24 -3.66 -8.43
CA PHE A 129 -7.24 -4.21 -9.35
C PHE A 129 -6.89 -5.63 -8.97
N LEU A 130 -6.77 -6.49 -9.98
CA LEU A 130 -6.21 -7.83 -9.85
C LEU A 130 -4.77 -7.82 -10.35
N PHE A 131 -3.86 -8.39 -9.54
CA PHE A 131 -2.45 -8.44 -9.83
C PHE A 131 -1.88 -9.86 -9.74
N ASP A 132 -0.97 -10.20 -10.65
CA ASP A 132 -0.05 -11.33 -10.48
C ASP A 132 1.13 -10.91 -9.58
N VAL A 133 1.52 -11.78 -8.65
CA VAL A 133 2.75 -11.62 -7.87
C VAL A 133 3.92 -12.16 -8.68
N LYS A 134 4.85 -11.30 -9.05
CA LYS A 134 6.03 -11.65 -9.89
C LYS A 134 7.25 -11.99 -9.05
N ARG A 135 7.48 -11.24 -7.98
CA ARG A 135 8.58 -11.43 -7.03
C ARG A 135 8.11 -11.06 -5.63
N PHE A 136 8.75 -11.62 -4.63
CA PHE A 136 8.49 -11.27 -3.26
C PHE A 136 9.73 -11.40 -2.39
N GLN A 137 9.70 -10.73 -1.25
CA GLN A 137 10.72 -10.82 -0.20
C GLN A 137 10.04 -10.69 1.15
N THR A 138 10.42 -11.54 2.09
CA THR A 138 10.03 -11.43 3.50
C THR A 138 11.24 -11.00 4.32
N ASN A 139 11.09 -9.95 5.11
CA ASN A 139 12.17 -9.42 5.93
C ASN A 139 12.01 -9.77 7.41
N HIS A 140 10.78 -9.71 7.93
CA HIS A 140 10.45 -10.05 9.32
C HIS A 140 8.93 -10.27 9.47
N GLU A 141 8.52 -10.77 10.63
CA GLU A 141 7.11 -11.12 10.93
C GLU A 141 6.37 -10.05 11.76
N ASN A 142 7.03 -8.94 12.10
CA ASN A 142 6.45 -7.88 12.92
C ASN A 142 5.56 -6.95 12.09
N VAL A 143 4.40 -7.45 11.68
CA VAL A 143 3.45 -6.78 10.78
C VAL A 143 2.65 -5.70 11.52
N CYS A 144 2.49 -4.54 10.88
CA CYS A 144 1.55 -3.51 11.32
C CYS A 144 0.11 -3.95 11.07
N MET A 145 -0.69 -3.98 12.11
CA MET A 145 -2.10 -4.37 12.05
C MET A 145 -3.01 -3.15 12.24
N LEU A 146 -4.25 -3.28 11.82
CA LEU A 146 -5.23 -2.20 11.95
C LEU A 146 -5.42 -1.74 13.41
N ASP A 147 -5.30 -2.65 14.38
CA ASP A 147 -5.38 -2.30 15.80
C ASP A 147 -4.22 -1.41 16.24
N ASP A 148 -3.01 -1.55 15.68
CA ASP A 148 -1.90 -0.62 15.95
C ASP A 148 -2.26 0.83 15.56
N LEU A 149 -3.05 0.99 14.49
CA LEU A 149 -3.55 2.30 14.07
C LEU A 149 -4.71 2.82 14.95
N ARG A 150 -5.58 1.92 15.40
CA ARG A 150 -6.69 2.24 16.31
C ARG A 150 -6.17 2.74 17.66
N GLU A 151 -5.18 2.06 18.23
CA GLU A 151 -4.54 2.44 19.50
C GLU A 151 -3.91 3.84 19.43
N LYS A 152 -3.43 4.25 18.26
CA LYS A 152 -2.88 5.59 18.02
C LYS A 152 -3.93 6.63 17.59
N GLY A 153 -5.21 6.26 17.51
CA GLY A 153 -6.25 7.16 17.05
C GLY A 153 -6.14 7.61 15.59
N LEU A 154 -5.44 6.82 14.77
CA LEU A 154 -5.16 7.16 13.37
C LEU A 154 -6.27 6.75 12.41
N VAL A 155 -7.15 5.87 12.80
CA VAL A 155 -8.33 5.44 12.04
C VAL A 155 -9.60 5.65 12.86
N ARG A 156 -10.69 6.00 12.17
CA ARG A 156 -12.01 6.09 12.80
C ARG A 156 -12.59 4.68 13.00
N ILE A 157 -13.22 4.49 14.14
CA ILE A 157 -13.90 3.24 14.50
C ILE A 157 -15.38 3.34 14.11
#